data_10d6883bf88e8125e48f7feb42114ccb
#
_entry.id   10d6883bf88e8125e48f7feb42114ccb
#
_cell.length_a   1.000
_cell.length_b   1.000
_cell.length_c   1.000
_cell.angle_alpha   90.00
_cell.angle_beta   90.00
_cell.angle_gamma   90.00
#
_symmetry.space_group_name_H-M   'P 1'
#
loop_
_entity.id
_entity.type
_entity.pdbx_description
1 polymer ?
#
loop_
_entity_poly.entity_id
_entity_poly.type
_entity_poly.pdbx_seq_one_letter_code
_entity_poly.pdbx_strand_id
1 'polypeptide(L)'
;MAPGHRSHGEPLMKFPRMPHLRSAKFAPFAIISLFFLTNFTGLFFSPVFAPDVAASSIEEVETIPADIPVSGDCDLDWIIFRAGEREGVDPRFIHAVIQQESKYKSDATSSVGARGLMQLMPATAKRFDCADLKDEACNVEAGTRYLAWLLKRFNGDVKLALAGYNAGEGSVDKYQGVPPYPETQNYVNKIVANYGKTYHPILEPEDAKVAFHLIN
;
A
#
# COMPACT_ATOMS: atom_id res chain seq x y z
N MET A 1 17.83 61.08 15.31
CA MET A 1 17.18 61.19 13.99
C MET A 1 17.25 59.87 13.29
N ALA A 2 16.16 59.10 13.25
CA ALA A 2 16.05 57.82 12.57
C ALA A 2 15.01 57.99 11.44
N PRO A 3 15.27 57.58 10.19
CA PRO A 3 14.24 57.59 9.17
C PRO A 3 13.48 56.27 9.12
N GLY A 4 12.15 56.37 8.98
CA GLY A 4 11.20 55.33 9.01
C GLY A 4 11.26 54.34 7.81
N HIS A 5 10.94 53.10 8.14
CA HIS A 5 10.75 52.02 7.16
C HIS A 5 9.28 51.97 6.76
N ARG A 6 8.97 52.24 5.49
CA ARG A 6 7.65 52.02 4.89
C ARG A 6 7.47 50.53 4.60
N SER A 7 6.42 49.94 5.14
CA SER A 7 5.89 48.63 4.79
C SER A 7 5.18 48.72 3.44
N HIS A 8 5.67 48.05 2.42
CA HIS A 8 4.89 47.77 1.19
C HIS A 8 4.09 46.51 1.40
N GLY A 9 2.77 46.69 1.42
CA GLY A 9 1.81 45.57 1.41
C GLY A 9 1.79 44.91 0.03
N GLU A 10 2.01 43.62 0.00
CA GLU A 10 1.80 42.81 -1.21
C GLU A 10 0.30 42.57 -1.43
N PRO A 11 -0.17 42.59 -2.70
CA PRO A 11 -1.59 42.37 -2.98
C PRO A 11 -1.94 40.88 -2.87
N LEU A 12 -2.99 40.58 -2.07
CA LEU A 12 -3.63 39.28 -1.99
C LEU A 12 -4.12 38.80 -3.36
N MET A 13 -3.55 37.71 -3.85
CA MET A 13 -4.04 37.00 -5.04
C MET A 13 -5.44 36.45 -4.76
N LYS A 14 -6.45 36.99 -5.47
CA LYS A 14 -7.81 36.47 -5.52
C LYS A 14 -7.84 35.22 -6.40
N PHE A 15 -8.12 34.06 -5.79
CA PHE A 15 -8.43 32.84 -6.54
C PHE A 15 -9.78 32.95 -7.24
N PRO A 16 -9.92 32.55 -8.52
CA PRO A 16 -11.20 32.52 -9.20
C PRO A 16 -12.11 31.43 -8.62
N ARG A 17 -13.38 31.82 -8.34
CA ARG A 17 -14.43 30.88 -7.92
C ARG A 17 -14.76 29.92 -9.06
N MET A 18 -14.67 28.62 -8.80
CA MET A 18 -15.14 27.58 -9.72
C MET A 18 -16.67 27.61 -9.83
N PRO A 19 -17.24 27.46 -11.04
CA PRO A 19 -18.68 27.38 -11.22
C PRO A 19 -19.24 26.06 -10.70
N HIS A 20 -20.36 26.16 -9.97
CA HIS A 20 -21.13 25.01 -9.48
C HIS A 20 -21.63 24.15 -10.63
N LEU A 21 -21.20 22.89 -10.67
CA LEU A 21 -21.70 21.89 -11.61
C LEU A 21 -23.15 21.52 -11.20
N ARG A 22 -24.10 21.83 -12.09
CA ARG A 22 -25.52 21.52 -11.93
C ARG A 22 -25.72 20.01 -11.98
N SER A 23 -26.38 19.49 -10.96
CA SER A 23 -26.89 18.12 -10.85
C SER A 23 -27.73 17.74 -12.08
N ALA A 24 -27.30 16.76 -12.85
CA ALA A 24 -28.09 16.15 -13.90
C ALA A 24 -29.08 15.15 -13.29
N LYS A 25 -30.37 15.45 -13.43
CA LYS A 25 -31.46 14.56 -13.03
C LYS A 25 -31.58 13.43 -14.06
N PHE A 26 -31.30 12.21 -13.65
CA PHE A 26 -31.60 11.02 -14.45
C PHE A 26 -33.10 10.74 -14.39
N ALA A 27 -33.76 10.74 -15.55
CA ALA A 27 -35.14 10.28 -15.72
C ALA A 27 -35.17 8.75 -15.86
N PRO A 28 -36.17 8.04 -15.29
CA PRO A 28 -36.28 6.62 -15.45
C PRO A 28 -36.87 6.28 -16.81
N PHE A 29 -36.20 5.41 -17.58
CA PHE A 29 -36.73 4.80 -18.81
C PHE A 29 -37.82 3.79 -18.44
N ALA A 30 -39.06 4.07 -18.84
CA ALA A 30 -40.17 3.14 -18.76
C ALA A 30 -40.04 2.12 -19.91
N ILE A 31 -39.87 0.84 -19.57
CA ILE A 31 -39.93 -0.26 -20.52
C ILE A 31 -41.41 -0.61 -20.71
N ILE A 32 -41.95 -0.32 -21.91
CA ILE A 32 -43.27 -0.77 -22.35
C ILE A 32 -43.13 -2.23 -22.79
N SER A 33 -43.71 -3.12 -21.98
CA SER A 33 -43.85 -4.53 -22.33
C SER A 33 -45.07 -4.71 -23.25
N LEU A 34 -44.84 -5.05 -24.50
CA LEU A 34 -45.90 -5.36 -25.50
C LEU A 34 -46.28 -6.84 -25.35
N PHE A 35 -47.46 -7.11 -24.78
CA PHE A 35 -48.03 -8.44 -24.71
C PHE A 35 -48.54 -8.84 -26.10
N PHE A 36 -47.92 -9.84 -26.74
CA PHE A 36 -48.55 -10.58 -27.86
C PHE A 36 -49.22 -11.83 -27.28
N LEU A 37 -50.57 -11.79 -27.36
CA LEU A 37 -51.43 -12.96 -27.13
C LEU A 37 -51.49 -13.77 -28.40
N THR A 38 -50.88 -14.96 -28.41
CA THR A 38 -51.25 -15.99 -29.40
C THR A 38 -51.56 -17.30 -28.68
N ASN A 39 -52.82 -17.66 -28.70
CA ASN A 39 -53.32 -18.97 -28.33
C ASN A 39 -52.72 -20.01 -29.26
N PHE A 40 -52.01 -21.01 -28.73
CA PHE A 40 -51.80 -22.27 -29.40
C PHE A 40 -51.98 -23.43 -28.42
N THR A 41 -52.94 -24.26 -28.72
CA THR A 41 -53.39 -25.46 -28.01
C THR A 41 -52.32 -26.54 -27.92
N GLY A 42 -52.13 -27.08 -26.74
CA GLY A 42 -51.90 -28.47 -26.44
C GLY A 42 -50.63 -29.15 -26.96
N LEU A 43 -49.66 -29.25 -26.05
CA LEU A 43 -48.85 -30.46 -25.88
C LEU A 43 -48.21 -30.37 -24.50
N PHE A 44 -48.58 -31.32 -23.60
CA PHE A 44 -47.94 -31.49 -22.29
C PHE A 44 -46.48 -31.90 -22.51
N PHE A 45 -45.57 -30.93 -22.41
CA PHE A 45 -44.16 -31.22 -22.18
C PHE A 45 -43.92 -30.99 -20.68
N SER A 46 -43.83 -32.08 -19.94
CA SER A 46 -43.32 -32.04 -18.56
C SER A 46 -41.93 -31.46 -18.63
N PRO A 47 -41.63 -30.36 -17.86
CA PRO A 47 -40.26 -29.96 -17.69
C PRO A 47 -39.58 -31.05 -16.89
N VAL A 48 -38.66 -31.77 -17.53
CA VAL A 48 -37.64 -32.56 -16.81
C VAL A 48 -36.93 -31.56 -15.93
N PHE A 49 -37.20 -31.65 -14.63
CA PHE A 49 -36.43 -30.95 -13.62
C PHE A 49 -34.97 -31.44 -13.72
N ALA A 50 -34.17 -30.73 -14.51
CA ALA A 50 -32.72 -30.84 -14.36
C ALA A 50 -32.42 -30.42 -12.91
N PRO A 51 -31.73 -31.25 -12.13
CA PRO A 51 -31.31 -30.80 -10.81
C PRO A 51 -30.46 -29.55 -11.07
N ASP A 52 -30.87 -28.45 -10.45
CA ASP A 52 -30.00 -27.30 -10.26
C ASP A 52 -28.71 -27.82 -9.63
N VAL A 53 -27.71 -28.04 -10.48
CA VAL A 53 -26.35 -28.16 -10.02
C VAL A 53 -26.04 -26.77 -9.50
N ALA A 54 -26.34 -26.55 -8.20
CA ALA A 54 -25.87 -25.41 -7.50
C ALA A 54 -24.37 -25.33 -7.85
N ALA A 55 -24.02 -24.34 -8.66
CA ALA A 55 -22.64 -23.98 -8.87
C ALA A 55 -22.10 -23.70 -7.47
N SER A 56 -21.49 -24.73 -6.86
CA SER A 56 -20.69 -24.54 -5.67
C SER A 56 -19.69 -23.49 -6.09
N SER A 57 -19.87 -22.28 -5.58
CA SER A 57 -18.82 -21.27 -5.61
C SER A 57 -17.62 -21.97 -5.00
N ILE A 58 -16.69 -22.39 -5.83
CA ILE A 58 -15.35 -22.77 -5.37
C ILE A 58 -14.87 -21.47 -4.77
N GLU A 59 -14.89 -21.37 -3.44
CA GLU A 59 -14.20 -20.30 -2.74
C GLU A 59 -12.75 -20.45 -3.20
N GLU A 60 -12.31 -19.49 -4.02
CA GLU A 60 -10.94 -19.45 -4.48
C GLU A 60 -10.09 -19.30 -3.22
N VAL A 61 -9.42 -20.37 -2.83
CA VAL A 61 -8.56 -20.37 -1.64
C VAL A 61 -7.42 -19.42 -1.96
N GLU A 62 -7.50 -18.24 -1.37
CA GLU A 62 -6.45 -17.24 -1.53
C GLU A 62 -5.16 -17.78 -0.93
N THR A 63 -4.09 -17.79 -1.71
CA THR A 63 -2.78 -18.30 -1.32
C THR A 63 -1.72 -17.24 -1.55
N ILE A 64 -0.72 -17.20 -0.66
CA ILE A 64 0.46 -16.37 -0.88
C ILE A 64 1.28 -17.01 -2.01
N PRO A 65 1.68 -16.25 -3.05
CA PRO A 65 2.53 -16.77 -4.13
C PRO A 65 3.82 -17.41 -3.61
N ALA A 66 4.18 -18.56 -4.18
CA ALA A 66 5.30 -19.40 -3.71
C ALA A 66 6.68 -18.74 -3.83
N ASP A 67 6.81 -17.68 -4.61
CA ASP A 67 8.06 -16.92 -4.79
C ASP A 67 8.21 -15.77 -3.77
N ILE A 68 7.22 -15.56 -2.90
CA ILE A 68 7.34 -14.63 -1.76
C ILE A 68 8.08 -15.36 -0.63
N PRO A 69 9.12 -14.73 -0.03
CA PRO A 69 9.80 -15.29 1.12
C PRO A 69 8.85 -15.56 2.28
N VAL A 70 9.18 -16.53 3.12
CA VAL A 70 8.42 -16.87 4.33
C VAL A 70 9.25 -16.60 5.58
N SER A 71 8.58 -16.15 6.64
CA SER A 71 9.18 -15.93 7.96
C SER A 71 9.33 -17.22 8.76
N GLY A 72 8.51 -18.23 8.43
CA GLY A 72 8.30 -19.45 9.19
C GLY A 72 7.06 -19.40 10.11
N ASP A 73 6.37 -18.26 10.12
CA ASP A 73 5.09 -18.04 10.80
C ASP A 73 4.03 -17.64 9.76
N CYS A 74 3.05 -18.52 9.53
CA CYS A 74 2.03 -18.32 8.50
C CYS A 74 1.17 -17.08 8.76
N ASP A 75 0.87 -16.76 10.01
CA ASP A 75 0.05 -15.59 10.35
C ASP A 75 0.81 -14.31 10.05
N LEU A 76 2.09 -14.26 10.38
CA LEU A 76 2.96 -13.13 10.06
C LEU A 76 3.13 -12.97 8.54
N ASP A 77 3.30 -14.07 7.81
CA ASP A 77 3.43 -14.04 6.34
C ASP A 77 2.17 -13.43 5.69
N TRP A 78 0.98 -13.79 6.20
CA TRP A 78 -0.27 -13.18 5.77
C TRP A 78 -0.38 -11.70 6.13
N ILE A 79 0.05 -11.29 7.32
CA ILE A 79 0.10 -9.87 7.72
C ILE A 79 0.98 -9.08 6.74
N ILE A 80 2.17 -9.59 6.41
CA ILE A 80 3.11 -8.96 5.48
C ILE A 80 2.50 -8.86 4.09
N PHE A 81 1.94 -9.95 3.59
CA PHE A 81 1.34 -10.00 2.25
C PHE A 81 0.20 -8.99 2.11
N ARG A 82 -0.73 -8.97 3.07
CA ARG A 82 -1.87 -8.05 3.09
C ARG A 82 -1.47 -6.59 3.26
N ALA A 83 -0.45 -6.32 4.05
CA ALA A 83 0.08 -4.96 4.17
C ALA A 83 0.67 -4.50 2.83
N GLY A 84 1.38 -5.37 2.11
CA GLY A 84 1.91 -5.11 0.78
C GLY A 84 0.81 -4.76 -0.23
N GLU A 85 -0.24 -5.57 -0.31
CA GLU A 85 -1.39 -5.31 -1.19
C GLU A 85 -2.08 -3.98 -0.90
N ARG A 86 -2.33 -3.68 0.38
CA ARG A 86 -3.03 -2.44 0.77
C ARG A 86 -2.23 -1.18 0.48
N GLU A 87 -0.92 -1.24 0.63
CA GLU A 87 -0.05 -0.06 0.52
C GLU A 87 0.69 0.01 -0.83
N GLY A 88 0.46 -0.97 -1.72
CA GLY A 88 1.12 -1.04 -3.02
C GLY A 88 2.61 -1.32 -2.94
N VAL A 89 3.07 -2.03 -1.90
CA VAL A 89 4.49 -2.37 -1.68
C VAL A 89 4.72 -3.86 -1.87
N ASP A 90 5.66 -4.23 -2.73
CA ASP A 90 6.02 -5.64 -2.99
C ASP A 90 6.31 -6.37 -1.66
N PRO A 91 5.57 -7.45 -1.31
CA PRO A 91 5.79 -8.20 -0.08
C PRO A 91 7.23 -8.71 0.06
N ARG A 92 7.92 -9.00 -1.04
CA ARG A 92 9.34 -9.39 -1.05
C ARG A 92 10.24 -8.27 -0.51
N PHE A 93 9.89 -7.03 -0.81
CA PHE A 93 10.61 -5.86 -0.29
C PHE A 93 10.38 -5.70 1.21
N ILE A 94 9.13 -5.89 1.69
CA ILE A 94 8.79 -5.85 3.12
C ILE A 94 9.56 -6.93 3.88
N HIS A 95 9.57 -8.17 3.37
CA HIS A 95 10.35 -9.28 3.95
C HIS A 95 11.84 -8.94 4.05
N ALA A 96 12.42 -8.35 3.00
CA ALA A 96 13.84 -7.97 2.99
C ALA A 96 14.16 -6.91 4.05
N VAL A 97 13.25 -5.96 4.29
CA VAL A 97 13.37 -4.95 5.35
C VAL A 97 13.25 -5.60 6.73
N ILE A 98 12.20 -6.41 6.99
CA ILE A 98 11.99 -7.09 8.28
C ILE A 98 13.18 -7.99 8.63
N GLN A 99 13.70 -8.73 7.65
CA GLN A 99 14.89 -9.58 7.85
C GLN A 99 16.12 -8.77 8.28
N GLN A 100 16.31 -7.55 7.73
CA GLN A 100 17.42 -6.68 8.11
C GLN A 100 17.20 -6.01 9.46
N GLU A 101 15.96 -5.61 9.78
CA GLU A 101 15.61 -4.85 10.98
C GLU A 101 15.60 -5.72 12.24
N SER A 102 14.89 -6.83 12.22
CA SER A 102 14.62 -7.64 13.42
C SER A 102 14.97 -9.12 13.25
N LYS A 103 15.19 -9.61 12.02
CA LYS A 103 15.23 -11.04 11.69
C LYS A 103 13.94 -11.74 12.16
N TYR A 104 12.81 -11.11 11.93
CA TYR A 104 11.46 -11.56 12.31
C TYR A 104 11.24 -11.68 13.85
N LYS A 105 11.99 -10.93 14.67
CA LYS A 105 11.76 -10.88 16.11
C LYS A 105 10.79 -9.75 16.43
N SER A 106 9.56 -10.07 16.81
CA SER A 106 8.51 -9.10 17.10
C SER A 106 8.76 -8.29 18.38
N ASP A 107 9.52 -8.84 19.31
CA ASP A 107 9.91 -8.21 20.58
C ASP A 107 11.21 -7.39 20.49
N ALA A 108 11.82 -7.30 19.32
CA ALA A 108 13.09 -6.60 19.14
C ALA A 108 12.99 -5.13 19.56
N THR A 109 14.00 -4.70 20.34
CA THR A 109 14.14 -3.30 20.78
C THR A 109 15.59 -2.87 20.63
N SER A 110 15.81 -1.77 19.91
CA SER A 110 17.15 -1.21 19.73
C SER A 110 17.57 -0.33 20.93
N SER A 111 18.87 -0.04 21.04
CA SER A 111 19.42 0.87 22.06
C SER A 111 18.91 2.31 21.92
N VAL A 112 18.45 2.70 20.74
CA VAL A 112 17.89 4.04 20.46
C VAL A 112 16.37 4.08 20.55
N GLY A 113 15.72 2.96 20.91
CA GLY A 113 14.28 2.90 21.15
C GLY A 113 13.42 2.53 19.93
N ALA A 114 14.00 2.08 18.84
CA ALA A 114 13.24 1.46 17.74
C ALA A 114 12.69 0.10 18.19
N ARG A 115 11.47 -0.29 17.71
CA ARG A 115 10.78 -1.47 18.24
C ARG A 115 10.08 -2.26 17.14
N GLY A 116 9.94 -3.56 17.40
CA GLY A 116 9.14 -4.52 16.65
C GLY A 116 9.79 -5.01 15.35
N LEU A 117 9.01 -5.70 14.54
CA LEU A 117 9.46 -6.36 13.31
C LEU A 117 10.18 -5.42 12.34
N MET A 118 9.66 -4.22 12.16
CA MET A 118 10.18 -3.21 11.23
C MET A 118 10.96 -2.08 11.95
N GLN A 119 11.32 -2.27 13.23
CA GLN A 119 12.13 -1.37 14.03
C GLN A 119 11.71 0.11 13.94
N LEU A 120 10.44 0.37 14.16
CA LEU A 120 9.91 1.74 14.08
C LEU A 120 10.26 2.55 15.32
N MET A 121 10.69 3.78 15.10
CA MET A 121 10.77 4.78 16.17
C MET A 121 9.35 5.18 16.60
N PRO A 122 9.09 5.46 17.89
CA PRO A 122 7.76 5.82 18.39
C PRO A 122 7.12 7.02 17.64
N ALA A 123 7.93 7.99 17.23
CA ALA A 123 7.43 9.13 16.45
C ALA A 123 6.96 8.71 15.06
N THR A 124 7.68 7.80 14.39
CA THR A 124 7.31 7.24 13.09
C THR A 124 6.05 6.40 13.20
N ALA A 125 5.96 5.53 14.21
CA ALA A 125 4.79 4.72 14.48
C ALA A 125 3.54 5.58 14.66
N LYS A 126 3.62 6.63 15.46
CA LYS A 126 2.53 7.58 15.65
C LYS A 126 2.12 8.28 14.35
N ARG A 127 3.09 8.64 13.50
CA ARG A 127 2.85 9.29 12.20
C ARG A 127 2.08 8.38 11.24
N PHE A 128 2.26 7.07 11.35
CA PHE A 128 1.66 6.05 10.50
C PHE A 128 0.64 5.17 11.22
N ASP A 129 0.00 5.72 12.26
CA ASP A 129 -1.17 5.18 12.96
C ASP A 129 -0.94 3.84 13.67
N CYS A 130 0.26 3.61 14.24
CA CYS A 130 0.48 2.48 15.12
C CYS A 130 0.63 2.92 16.58
N ALA A 131 -0.29 2.45 17.43
CA ALA A 131 -0.32 2.76 18.85
C ALA A 131 0.51 1.76 19.70
N ASP A 132 0.55 0.50 19.30
CA ASP A 132 1.33 -0.55 19.97
C ASP A 132 2.36 -1.16 19.03
N LEU A 133 3.61 -0.79 19.22
CA LEU A 133 4.75 -1.28 18.43
C LEU A 133 5.07 -2.77 18.66
N LYS A 134 4.48 -3.41 19.67
CA LYS A 134 4.63 -4.85 19.94
C LYS A 134 3.58 -5.68 19.21
N ASP A 135 2.48 -5.07 18.81
CA ASP A 135 1.50 -5.71 17.94
C ASP A 135 2.09 -5.86 16.53
N GLU A 136 2.18 -7.09 16.04
CA GLU A 136 2.84 -7.42 14.78
C GLU A 136 2.14 -6.78 13.59
N ALA A 137 0.81 -6.85 13.55
CA ALA A 137 0.02 -6.28 12.47
C ALA A 137 0.17 -4.76 12.43
N CYS A 138 0.03 -4.10 13.58
CA CYS A 138 0.24 -2.65 13.72
C CYS A 138 1.63 -2.22 13.26
N ASN A 139 2.68 -2.96 13.68
CA ASN A 139 4.07 -2.64 13.35
C ASN A 139 4.35 -2.80 11.86
N VAL A 140 3.93 -3.92 11.25
CA VAL A 140 4.12 -4.20 9.82
C VAL A 140 3.32 -3.23 8.97
N GLU A 141 2.07 -2.95 9.31
CA GLU A 141 1.24 -1.98 8.58
C GLU A 141 1.84 -0.58 8.58
N ALA A 142 2.23 -0.07 9.75
CA ALA A 142 2.83 1.26 9.86
C ALA A 142 4.19 1.35 9.15
N GLY A 143 5.02 0.32 9.25
CA GLY A 143 6.29 0.24 8.55
C GLY A 143 6.12 0.19 7.04
N THR A 144 5.13 -0.56 6.55
CA THR A 144 4.80 -0.64 5.13
C THR A 144 4.27 0.69 4.60
N ARG A 145 3.38 1.39 5.35
CA ARG A 145 2.94 2.75 4.99
C ARG A 145 4.11 3.74 4.91
N TYR A 146 5.06 3.63 5.83
CA TYR A 146 6.25 4.47 5.77
C TYR A 146 7.11 4.16 4.54
N LEU A 147 7.32 2.88 4.19
CA LEU A 147 7.99 2.48 2.95
C LEU A 147 7.26 2.98 1.71
N ALA A 148 5.94 2.83 1.63
CA ALA A 148 5.11 3.32 0.53
C ALA A 148 5.25 4.84 0.37
N TRP A 149 5.18 5.56 1.48
CA TRP A 149 5.38 7.02 1.48
C TRP A 149 6.78 7.41 0.98
N LEU A 150 7.83 6.71 1.40
CA LEU A 150 9.20 6.95 0.95
C LEU A 150 9.38 6.61 -0.54
N LEU A 151 8.84 5.47 -1.00
CA LEU A 151 8.85 5.11 -2.42
C LEU A 151 8.17 6.18 -3.27
N LYS A 152 7.00 6.65 -2.85
CA LYS A 152 6.29 7.75 -3.54
C LYS A 152 7.10 9.04 -3.54
N ARG A 153 7.71 9.40 -2.40
CA ARG A 153 8.56 10.59 -2.27
C ARG A 153 9.77 10.56 -3.21
N PHE A 154 10.38 9.40 -3.38
CA PHE A 154 11.60 9.21 -4.17
C PHE A 154 11.34 8.54 -5.53
N ASN A 155 10.12 8.66 -6.07
CA ASN A 155 9.74 8.19 -7.41
C ASN A 155 10.09 6.71 -7.67
N GLY A 156 9.92 5.84 -6.69
CA GLY A 156 10.20 4.41 -6.78
C GLY A 156 11.67 4.03 -6.64
N ASP A 157 12.58 4.96 -6.37
CA ASP A 157 13.98 4.64 -6.11
C ASP A 157 14.11 3.91 -4.76
N VAL A 158 14.40 2.59 -4.83
CA VAL A 158 14.52 1.71 -3.67
C VAL A 158 15.69 2.13 -2.79
N LYS A 159 16.81 2.57 -3.35
CA LYS A 159 17.98 2.97 -2.57
C LYS A 159 17.70 4.23 -1.74
N LEU A 160 17.03 5.21 -2.34
CA LEU A 160 16.67 6.44 -1.65
C LEU A 160 15.57 6.19 -0.60
N ALA A 161 14.60 5.33 -0.90
CA ALA A 161 13.57 4.95 0.06
C ALA A 161 14.18 4.25 1.29
N LEU A 162 15.09 3.29 1.10
CA LEU A 162 15.81 2.61 2.17
C LEU A 162 16.70 3.56 2.97
N ALA A 163 17.39 4.48 2.31
CA ALA A 163 18.19 5.50 2.98
C ALA A 163 17.32 6.43 3.84
N GLY A 164 16.15 6.81 3.32
CA GLY A 164 15.14 7.57 4.07
C GLY A 164 14.57 6.80 5.25
N TYR A 165 14.34 5.50 5.10
CA TYR A 165 13.86 4.64 6.17
C TYR A 165 14.86 4.55 7.34
N ASN A 166 16.13 4.33 7.04
CA ASN A 166 17.19 4.16 8.04
C ASN A 166 17.70 5.49 8.64
N ALA A 167 17.98 6.50 7.79
CA ALA A 167 18.60 7.75 8.20
C ALA A 167 17.63 8.95 8.31
N GLY A 168 16.36 8.73 7.96
CA GLY A 168 15.35 9.77 7.82
C GLY A 168 15.42 10.49 6.46
N GLU A 169 14.24 10.83 5.92
CA GLU A 169 14.09 11.50 4.63
C GLU A 169 14.84 12.85 4.55
N GLY A 170 14.92 13.56 5.69
CA GLY A 170 15.68 14.82 5.76
C GLY A 170 17.18 14.66 5.50
N SER A 171 17.75 13.49 5.83
CA SER A 171 19.16 13.21 5.50
C SER A 171 19.33 12.98 4.00
N VAL A 172 18.39 12.27 3.36
CA VAL A 172 18.40 12.07 1.90
C VAL A 172 18.27 13.39 1.16
N ASP A 173 17.36 14.27 1.61
CA ASP A 173 17.19 15.61 1.05
C ASP A 173 18.47 16.45 1.18
N LYS A 174 19.08 16.44 2.36
CA LYS A 174 20.31 17.18 2.66
C LYS A 174 21.47 16.78 1.74
N TYR A 175 21.63 15.47 1.52
CA TYR A 175 22.74 14.95 0.71
C TYR A 175 22.37 14.73 -0.74
N GLN A 176 21.11 14.97 -1.12
CA GLN A 176 20.56 14.73 -2.45
C GLN A 176 20.84 13.32 -2.98
N GLY A 177 20.79 12.34 -2.09
CA GLY A 177 21.13 10.95 -2.34
C GLY A 177 21.27 10.13 -1.07
N VAL A 178 21.84 8.92 -1.18
CA VAL A 178 22.16 8.11 -0.03
C VAL A 178 23.22 8.82 0.83
N PRO A 179 22.93 9.15 2.09
CA PRO A 179 23.87 9.87 2.95
C PRO A 179 25.20 9.11 3.11
N PRO A 180 26.33 9.81 3.27
CA PRO A 180 27.64 9.17 3.44
C PRO A 180 27.83 8.62 4.86
N TYR A 181 26.79 7.98 5.40
CA TYR A 181 26.82 7.29 6.68
C TYR A 181 27.12 5.82 6.44
N PRO A 182 28.22 5.25 6.97
CA PRO A 182 28.60 3.86 6.73
C PRO A 182 27.50 2.86 7.09
N GLU A 183 26.74 3.11 8.16
CA GLU A 183 25.62 2.29 8.58
C GLU A 183 24.51 2.29 7.53
N THR A 184 24.08 3.47 7.06
CA THR A 184 23.03 3.61 6.06
C THR A 184 23.43 3.03 4.71
N GLN A 185 24.68 3.21 4.27
CA GLN A 185 25.19 2.62 3.04
C GLN A 185 25.18 1.09 3.11
N ASN A 186 25.64 0.52 4.23
CA ASN A 186 25.60 -0.93 4.44
C ASN A 186 24.16 -1.47 4.50
N TYR A 187 23.25 -0.75 5.15
CA TYR A 187 21.83 -1.09 5.22
C TYR A 187 21.22 -1.17 3.82
N VAL A 188 21.37 -0.10 3.03
CA VAL A 188 20.86 -0.03 1.66
C VAL A 188 21.41 -1.17 0.81
N ASN A 189 22.74 -1.39 0.84
CA ASN A 189 23.39 -2.42 0.03
C ASN A 189 22.90 -3.84 0.37
N LYS A 190 22.72 -4.15 1.66
CA LYS A 190 22.24 -5.47 2.11
C LYS A 190 20.81 -5.73 1.66
N ILE A 191 19.90 -4.75 1.81
CA ILE A 191 18.51 -4.95 1.43
C ILE A 191 18.37 -5.02 -0.08
N VAL A 192 19.04 -4.14 -0.83
CA VAL A 192 19.03 -4.20 -2.31
C VAL A 192 19.57 -5.54 -2.81
N ALA A 193 20.63 -6.08 -2.20
CA ALA A 193 21.16 -7.39 -2.58
C ALA A 193 20.15 -8.52 -2.30
N ASN A 194 19.39 -8.43 -1.22
CA ASN A 194 18.39 -9.43 -0.85
C ASN A 194 17.09 -9.30 -1.68
N TYR A 195 16.61 -8.10 -1.90
CA TYR A 195 15.40 -7.83 -2.70
C TYR A 195 15.62 -7.99 -4.21
N GLY A 196 16.85 -7.74 -4.70
CA GLY A 196 17.23 -7.90 -6.10
C GLY A 196 16.76 -6.79 -7.05
N LYS A 197 16.07 -5.74 -6.55
CA LYS A 197 15.56 -4.65 -7.37
C LYS A 197 16.03 -3.29 -6.82
N THR A 198 16.26 -2.33 -7.73
CA THR A 198 16.63 -0.93 -7.39
C THR A 198 15.51 0.07 -7.68
N TYR A 199 14.44 -0.39 -8.31
CA TYR A 199 13.24 0.36 -8.60
C TYR A 199 12.00 -0.43 -8.17
N HIS A 200 11.04 0.27 -7.59
CA HIS A 200 9.73 -0.25 -7.20
C HIS A 200 8.66 0.62 -7.85
N PRO A 201 7.72 0.04 -8.63
CA PRO A 201 6.63 0.81 -9.22
C PRO A 201 5.74 1.39 -8.11
N ILE A 202 5.17 2.56 -8.37
CA ILE A 202 4.14 3.12 -7.49
C ILE A 202 2.81 2.53 -7.93
N LEU A 203 2.26 1.63 -7.12
CA LEU A 203 1.03 0.91 -7.41
C LEU A 203 -0.11 1.42 -6.51
N GLU A 204 -1.29 1.55 -7.08
CA GLU A 204 -2.51 1.67 -6.29
C GLU A 204 -2.91 0.26 -5.76
N PRO A 205 -3.68 0.17 -4.66
CA PRO A 205 -3.99 -1.12 -4.02
C PRO A 205 -4.61 -2.17 -4.96
N GLU A 206 -5.45 -1.75 -5.89
CA GLU A 206 -6.09 -2.67 -6.86
C GLU A 206 -5.08 -3.23 -7.87
N ASP A 207 -4.14 -2.40 -8.34
CA ASP A 207 -3.06 -2.83 -9.23
C ASP A 207 -2.05 -3.73 -8.49
N ALA A 208 -1.81 -3.46 -7.22
CA ALA A 208 -0.91 -4.25 -6.38
C ALA A 208 -1.40 -5.69 -6.20
N LYS A 209 -2.70 -5.90 -5.95
CA LYS A 209 -3.31 -7.23 -5.87
C LYS A 209 -3.03 -8.03 -7.13
N VAL A 210 -3.25 -7.43 -8.29
CA VAL A 210 -2.99 -8.09 -9.57
C VAL A 210 -1.50 -8.36 -9.77
N ALA A 211 -0.66 -7.36 -9.53
CA ALA A 211 0.78 -7.46 -9.77
C ALA A 211 1.47 -8.50 -8.89
N PHE A 212 1.05 -8.64 -7.61
CA PHE A 212 1.71 -9.56 -6.69
C PHE A 212 1.26 -11.02 -6.86
N HIS A 213 0.08 -11.25 -7.45
CA HIS A 213 -0.42 -12.59 -7.77
C HIS A 213 -0.01 -13.09 -9.16
N LEU A 214 0.36 -12.22 -10.11
CA LEU A 214 0.69 -12.60 -11.48
C LEU A 214 2.18 -12.91 -11.71
N ILE A 215 3.04 -12.78 -10.73
CA ILE A 215 4.47 -13.09 -10.87
C ILE A 215 4.66 -14.59 -10.54
N ASN A 216 4.18 -15.45 -11.45
CA ASN A 216 4.47 -16.88 -11.49
C ASN A 216 5.29 -17.19 -12.73
#